data_ae31fbbaa5f379b9ef5bd29e24d978b5
#
_entry.id   ae31fbbaa5f379b9ef5bd29e24d978b5
#
_cell.length_a   1.000
_cell.length_b   1.000
_cell.length_c   1.000
_cell.angle_alpha   90.00
_cell.angle_beta   90.00
_cell.angle_gamma   90.00
#
_symmetry.space_group_name_H-M   'P 1'
#
loop_
_entity.id
_entity.type
_entity.pdbx_description
1 polymer ?
#
loop_
_entity_poly.entity_id
_entity_poly.type
_entity_poly.pdbx_seq_one_letter_code
_entity_poly.pdbx_strand_id
1 'polypeptide(L)' 'MEPSTSVRDLEDRVAKLQRAVYYLIWKRTGFGEQCVHCGHAYPAHAERCKAAEVEALVR' A
#
# COMPACT_ATOMS: atom_id res chain seq x y z
N MET A 1 15.19 -25.31 13.05
CA MET A 1 14.82 -24.68 13.35
C MET A 1 14.29 -23.71 12.98
N GLU A 2 13.72 -23.53 12.88
CA GLU A 2 13.26 -22.55 12.44
C GLU A 2 13.79 -21.40 12.91
N PRO A 3 14.31 -20.69 12.24
CA PRO A 3 14.71 -19.48 12.71
C PRO A 3 13.52 -18.80 13.18
N SER A 4 13.59 -18.34 14.30
CA SER A 4 12.52 -17.56 14.74
C SER A 4 12.56 -16.27 14.02
N THR A 5 11.48 -15.91 13.42
CA THR A 5 11.32 -14.61 12.85
C THR A 5 10.98 -13.66 13.97
N SER A 6 11.82 -12.70 14.23
CA SER A 6 11.57 -11.77 15.30
C SER A 6 10.44 -10.83 14.92
N VAL A 7 9.83 -10.21 15.91
CA VAL A 7 8.79 -9.21 15.67
C VAL A 7 9.36 -8.07 14.81
N ARG A 8 10.61 -7.71 15.06
CA ARG A 8 11.27 -6.66 14.29
C ARG A 8 11.36 -7.01 12.81
N ASP A 9 11.68 -8.29 12.50
CA ASP A 9 11.74 -8.73 11.12
C ASP A 9 10.38 -8.66 10.46
N LEU A 10 9.32 -9.03 11.19
CA LEU A 10 7.97 -8.96 10.67
C LEU A 10 7.56 -7.50 10.42
N GLU A 11 7.89 -6.62 11.35
CA GLU A 11 7.58 -5.21 11.20
C GLU A 11 8.30 -4.63 9.98
N ASP A 12 9.54 -5.03 9.78
CA ASP A 12 10.31 -4.56 8.65
C ASP A 12 9.69 -5.01 7.33
N ARG A 13 9.25 -6.27 7.28
CA ARG A 13 8.58 -6.79 6.10
C ARG A 13 7.27 -6.07 5.83
N VAL A 14 6.51 -5.79 6.87
CA VAL A 14 5.25 -5.05 6.72
C VAL A 14 5.53 -3.66 6.17
N ALA A 15 6.55 -2.98 6.71
CA ALA A 15 6.90 -1.65 6.24
C ALA A 15 7.29 -1.67 4.77
N LYS A 16 8.05 -2.68 4.35
CA LYS A 16 8.45 -2.80 2.95
C LYS A 16 7.26 -3.09 2.06
N LEU A 17 6.34 -3.94 2.52
CA LEU A 17 5.14 -4.24 1.77
C LEU A 17 4.25 -3.01 1.63
N GLN A 18 4.11 -2.25 2.70
CA GLN A 18 3.32 -1.02 2.66
C GLN A 18 3.89 -0.05 1.63
N ARG A 19 5.20 0.09 1.61
CA ARG A 19 5.85 0.97 0.65
C ARG A 19 5.68 0.48 -0.78
N ALA A 20 5.83 -0.84 -0.99
CA ALA A 20 5.65 -1.42 -2.32
C ALA A 20 4.22 -1.23 -2.80
N VAL A 21 3.25 -1.45 -1.93
CA VAL A 21 1.84 -1.25 -2.26
C VAL A 21 1.59 0.21 -2.63
N TYR A 22 2.16 1.13 -1.87
CA TYR A 22 2.02 2.55 -2.16
C TYR A 22 2.49 2.84 -3.60
N TYR A 23 3.68 2.37 -3.95
CA TYR A 23 4.23 2.66 -5.28
C TYR A 23 3.44 1.99 -6.40
N LEU A 24 2.78 0.88 -6.12
CA LEU A 24 1.96 0.19 -7.12
C LEU A 24 0.60 0.84 -7.30
N ILE A 25 0.08 1.46 -6.25
CA ILE A 25 -1.27 2.02 -6.25
C ILE A 25 -1.28 3.48 -6.69
N TRP A 26 -0.32 4.25 -6.22
CA TRP A 26 -0.34 5.70 -6.42
C TRP A 26 0.56 6.12 -7.57
N LYS A 27 -0.08 6.63 -8.61
CA LYS A 27 0.61 7.10 -9.79
C LYS A 27 0.79 8.61 -9.70
N ARG A 28 2.00 9.07 -9.91
CA ARG A 28 2.25 10.51 -9.89
C ARG A 28 1.77 11.14 -11.19
N THR A 29 1.00 12.20 -11.07
CA THR A 29 0.49 12.95 -12.20
C THR A 29 0.86 14.41 -12.04
N GLY A 30 0.52 15.23 -13.02
CA GLY A 30 0.74 16.67 -12.93
C GLY A 30 -0.06 17.34 -11.81
N PHE A 31 -1.07 16.65 -11.30
CA PHE A 31 -1.92 17.18 -10.24
C PHE A 31 -1.66 16.50 -8.90
N GLY A 32 -0.61 15.70 -8.81
CA GLY A 32 -0.30 14.97 -7.58
C GLY A 32 -0.38 13.47 -7.82
N GLU A 33 -0.68 12.73 -6.78
CA GLU A 33 -0.76 11.28 -6.86
C GLU A 33 -2.21 10.84 -6.97
N GLN A 34 -2.46 9.87 -7.85
CA GLN A 34 -3.78 9.33 -8.08
C GLN A 34 -3.74 7.81 -8.02
N CYS A 35 -4.80 7.23 -7.49
CA CYS A 35 -4.93 5.77 -7.45
C CYS A 35 -5.07 5.24 -8.88
N VAL A 36 -4.29 4.21 -9.21
CA VAL A 36 -4.33 3.62 -10.56
C VAL A 36 -5.63 2.87 -10.84
N HIS A 37 -6.39 2.54 -9.79
CA HIS A 37 -7.64 1.81 -9.94
C HIS A 37 -8.85 2.72 -10.05
N CYS A 38 -8.98 3.68 -9.16
CA CYS A 38 -10.17 4.51 -9.12
C CYS A 38 -9.95 5.94 -9.59
N GLY A 39 -8.71 6.36 -9.72
CA GLY A 39 -8.39 7.69 -10.21
C GLY A 39 -8.56 8.82 -9.21
N HIS A 40 -8.89 8.50 -7.96
CA HIS A 40 -9.01 9.54 -6.94
C HIS A 40 -7.64 10.01 -6.49
N ALA A 41 -7.55 11.26 -6.11
CA ALA A 41 -6.32 11.83 -5.63
C ALA A 41 -5.96 11.28 -4.25
N TYR A 42 -4.67 11.09 -4.00
CA TYR A 42 -4.18 10.60 -2.71
C TYR A 42 -4.68 11.50 -1.57
N PRO A 43 -5.07 10.96 -0.45
CA PRO A 43 -5.15 9.54 -0.11
C PRO A 43 -6.55 8.94 -0.30
N ALA A 44 -7.40 9.56 -1.07
CA ALA A 44 -8.78 9.15 -1.23
C ALA A 44 -8.92 8.00 -2.21
N HIS A 45 -9.97 7.22 -2.02
CA HIS A 45 -10.31 6.13 -2.92
C HIS A 45 -11.81 6.17 -3.17
N ALA A 46 -12.21 5.65 -4.32
CA ALA A 46 -13.61 5.45 -4.58
C ALA A 46 -14.12 4.32 -3.68
N GLU A 47 -15.41 4.32 -3.44
CA GLU A 47 -16.03 3.24 -2.71
C GLU A 47 -15.76 1.93 -3.44
N ARG A 48 -15.40 0.87 -2.70
CA ARG A 48 -15.12 -0.46 -3.26
C ARG A 48 -13.89 -0.51 -4.15
N CYS A 49 -12.97 0.42 -3.98
CA CYS A 49 -11.72 0.36 -4.74
C CYS A 49 -10.88 -0.82 -4.28
N LYS A 50 -10.46 -1.66 -5.23
CA LYS A 50 -9.62 -2.82 -4.91
C LYS A 50 -8.29 -2.41 -4.32
N ALA A 51 -7.75 -1.29 -4.76
CA ALA A 51 -6.50 -0.78 -4.21
C ALA A 51 -6.66 -0.40 -2.74
N ALA A 52 -7.82 0.15 -2.38
CA ALA A 52 -8.09 0.48 -0.98
C ALA A 52 -8.13 -0.78 -0.12
N GLU A 53 -8.71 -1.86 -0.66
CA GLU A 53 -8.74 -3.13 0.06
C GLU A 53 -7.33 -3.67 0.29
N VAL A 54 -6.48 -3.58 -0.72
CA VAL A 54 -5.10 -4.03 -0.60
C VAL A 54 -4.34 -3.20 0.43
N GLU A 55 -4.52 -1.88 0.39
CA GLU A 55 -3.89 -1.02 1.38
C GLU A 55 -4.31 -1.38 2.80
N ALA A 56 -5.59 -1.70 2.99
CA ALA A 56 -6.08 -2.06 4.30
C ALA A 56 -5.44 -3.35 4.80
N LEU A 57 -5.12 -4.27 3.90
CA LEU A 57 -4.51 -5.54 4.28
C LEU A 57 -3.08 -5.40 4.78
N VAL A 58 -2.37 -4.36 4.34
CA VAL A 58 -0.96 -4.20 4.69
C VAL A 58 -0.70 -3.12 5.74
N ARG A 59 -1.74 -2.58 6.32
CA ARG A 59 -1.59 -1.59 7.39
C ARG A 59 -1.15 -2.20 8.70
#